data_d0e7549984061a3dc82f270161105961
#
_entry.id   d0e7549984061a3dc82f270161105961
#
_cell.length_a   1.000
_cell.length_b   1.000
_cell.length_c   1.000
_cell.angle_alpha   90.00
_cell.angle_beta   90.00
_cell.angle_gamma   90.00
#
_symmetry.space_group_name_H-M   'P 1'
#
loop_
_entity.id
_entity.type
_entity.pdbx_description
1 polymer ?
#
loop_
_entity_poly.entity_id
_entity_poly.type
_entity_poly.pdbx_seq_one_letter_code
_entity_poly.pdbx_strand_id
1 'polypeptide(L)'
;RLTDKIGDTYIAPMDTNRMNYYNSTLVEGKSVAIGYLGNLGSPLQSKIFSERKEERDFIFADAYDYYLTTPTNANFFDTKIPYSNLMYTTMGGSTQKEEQLKGTLTSNFGKKVNVGADLDYIYGRGYYNSNGTKLLSYRLFGNYISDRYQMYAYLANSNFVNFENGGI
;
A
#
# COMPACT_ATOMS: atom_id res chain seq x y z
N ARG A 1 11.27 4.47 -8.46
CA ARG A 1 12.41 4.48 -7.50
C ARG A 1 11.90 4.27 -6.10
N LEU A 2 12.63 3.53 -5.31
CA LEU A 2 12.35 3.24 -3.91
C LEU A 2 13.38 3.98 -3.05
N THR A 3 13.03 4.31 -1.83
CA THR A 3 13.96 4.91 -0.85
C THR A 3 14.30 3.90 0.23
N ASP A 4 15.50 3.94 0.73
CA ASP A 4 15.91 3.18 1.92
C ASP A 4 15.73 4.01 3.21
N LYS A 5 16.15 3.47 4.36
CA LYS A 5 16.06 4.14 5.66
C LYS A 5 16.91 5.42 5.76
N ILE A 6 17.92 5.55 4.92
CA ILE A 6 18.87 6.70 4.92
C ILE A 6 18.43 7.74 3.88
N GLY A 7 17.48 7.37 3.01
CA GLY A 7 17.00 8.23 1.93
C GLY A 7 17.68 8.00 0.59
N ASP A 8 18.58 7.03 0.50
CA ASP A 8 19.14 6.61 -0.78
C ASP A 8 18.07 6.00 -1.67
N THR A 9 18.13 6.31 -2.94
CA THR A 9 17.15 5.80 -3.92
C THR A 9 17.77 4.71 -4.79
N TYR A 10 17.04 3.64 -4.98
CA TYR A 10 17.40 2.62 -5.95
C TYR A 10 16.35 2.48 -7.04
N ILE A 11 16.81 2.11 -8.23
CA ILE A 11 15.94 1.96 -9.39
C ILE A 11 15.36 0.54 -9.36
N ALA A 12 14.03 0.46 -9.31
CA ALA A 12 13.33 -0.80 -9.51
C ALA A 12 12.63 -0.79 -10.87
N PRO A 13 12.71 -1.87 -11.65
CA PRO A 13 11.92 -1.99 -12.87
C PRO A 13 10.44 -2.03 -12.52
N MET A 14 9.62 -1.41 -13.37
CA MET A 14 8.17 -1.50 -13.23
C MET A 14 7.72 -2.86 -13.76
N ASP A 15 7.01 -3.61 -12.92
CA ASP A 15 6.40 -4.88 -13.34
C ASP A 15 5.09 -4.62 -14.11
N THR A 16 5.23 -4.35 -15.41
CA THR A 16 4.09 -4.10 -16.32
C THR A 16 3.37 -5.38 -16.74
N ASN A 17 4.01 -6.53 -16.60
CA ASN A 17 3.50 -7.82 -17.05
C ASN A 17 2.93 -8.68 -15.92
N ARG A 18 2.92 -8.17 -14.68
CA ARG A 18 2.51 -8.90 -13.47
C ARG A 18 3.20 -10.26 -13.32
N MET A 19 4.47 -10.30 -13.61
CA MET A 19 5.29 -11.52 -13.50
C MET A 19 5.32 -12.08 -12.07
N ASN A 20 5.16 -11.21 -11.07
CA ASN A 20 5.12 -11.60 -9.66
C ASN A 20 3.71 -11.88 -9.12
N TYR A 21 2.74 -12.11 -9.99
CA TYR A 21 1.36 -12.37 -9.56
C TYR A 21 1.24 -13.50 -8.52
N TYR A 22 2.03 -14.57 -8.66
CA TYR A 22 2.02 -15.70 -7.72
C TYR A 22 2.62 -15.39 -6.35
N ASN A 23 3.45 -14.35 -6.27
CA ASN A 23 4.05 -13.88 -5.02
C ASN A 23 3.29 -12.67 -4.46
N SER A 24 2.27 -12.20 -5.15
CA SER A 24 1.46 -11.09 -4.67
C SER A 24 0.53 -11.56 -3.57
N THR A 25 0.49 -10.80 -2.50
CA THR A 25 -0.55 -10.89 -1.47
C THR A 25 -1.54 -9.75 -1.65
N LEU A 26 -2.64 -9.76 -0.91
CA LEU A 26 -3.58 -8.63 -0.91
C LEU A 26 -2.91 -7.31 -0.48
N VAL A 27 -1.78 -7.40 0.22
CA VAL A 27 -0.89 -6.28 0.54
C VAL A 27 0.41 -6.49 -0.23
N GLU A 28 0.39 -6.16 -1.51
CA GLU A 28 1.48 -6.45 -2.44
C GLU A 28 2.83 -5.86 -2.01
N GLY A 29 3.88 -6.63 -2.25
CA GLY A 29 5.26 -6.17 -2.19
C GLY A 29 5.87 -6.08 -0.81
N LYS A 30 5.18 -6.52 0.25
CA LYS A 30 5.69 -6.37 1.61
C LYS A 30 6.06 -7.67 2.33
N SER A 31 5.35 -8.75 2.08
CA SER A 31 5.67 -10.09 2.56
C SER A 31 4.86 -11.14 1.80
N VAL A 32 5.43 -12.32 1.62
CA VAL A 32 4.74 -13.47 1.00
C VAL A 32 3.91 -14.27 2.00
N ALA A 33 4.15 -14.10 3.29
CA ALA A 33 3.52 -14.87 4.36
C ALA A 33 2.86 -13.96 5.40
N ILE A 34 1.72 -13.37 5.04
CA ILE A 34 0.94 -12.50 5.92
C ILE A 34 -0.24 -13.27 6.50
N GLY A 35 -0.46 -13.11 7.80
CA GLY A 35 -1.67 -13.57 8.50
C GLY A 35 -2.58 -12.39 8.81
N TYR A 36 -3.83 -12.48 8.41
CA TYR A 36 -4.89 -11.53 8.75
C TYR A 36 -5.55 -11.96 10.05
N LEU A 37 -5.86 -11.01 10.91
CA LEU A 37 -6.56 -11.25 12.17
C LEU A 37 -8.09 -11.16 12.03
N GLY A 38 -8.57 -11.05 10.82
CA GLY A 38 -10.00 -10.95 10.51
C GLY A 38 -10.20 -10.81 9.01
N ASN A 39 -10.92 -9.80 8.59
CA ASN A 39 -11.21 -9.52 7.19
C ASN A 39 -10.06 -8.78 6.50
N LEU A 40 -10.14 -8.64 5.20
CA LEU A 40 -9.27 -7.73 4.46
C LEU A 40 -9.36 -6.31 5.03
N GLY A 41 -8.23 -5.68 5.29
CA GLY A 41 -8.17 -4.38 5.97
C GLY A 41 -8.09 -4.44 7.49
N SER A 42 -8.24 -5.64 8.09
CA SER A 42 -8.04 -5.87 9.52
C SER A 42 -6.54 -5.85 9.89
N PRO A 43 -6.21 -5.77 11.19
CA PRO A 43 -4.85 -5.95 11.66
C PRO A 43 -4.19 -7.19 11.06
N LEU A 44 -2.92 -7.10 10.74
CA LEU A 44 -2.19 -8.20 10.13
C LEU A 44 -0.76 -8.33 10.68
N GLN A 45 -0.20 -9.51 10.52
CA GLN A 45 1.13 -9.82 11.00
C GLN A 45 1.85 -10.76 10.04
N SER A 46 3.17 -10.56 9.85
CA SER A 46 3.98 -11.54 9.14
C SER A 46 4.05 -12.85 9.92
N LYS A 47 3.90 -13.98 9.22
CA LYS A 47 4.14 -15.32 9.75
C LYS A 47 5.63 -15.64 9.84
N ILE A 48 6.47 -14.88 9.15
CA ILE A 48 7.92 -15.00 9.18
C ILE A 48 8.45 -14.19 10.37
N PHE A 49 9.03 -14.86 11.34
CA PHE A 49 9.50 -14.22 12.57
C PHE A 49 10.51 -13.09 12.31
N SER A 50 11.46 -13.30 11.42
CA SER A 50 12.50 -12.30 11.09
C SER A 50 11.98 -11.04 10.38
N GLU A 51 10.77 -11.07 9.84
CA GLU A 51 10.13 -9.91 9.23
C GLU A 51 9.29 -9.10 10.22
N ARG A 52 9.07 -9.63 11.42
CA ARG A 52 8.38 -8.90 12.47
C ARG A 52 9.28 -7.79 12.96
N LYS A 53 8.78 -6.59 12.91
CA LYS A 53 9.52 -5.41 13.36
C LYS A 53 9.60 -5.41 14.89
N GLU A 54 10.72 -4.95 15.39
CA GLU A 54 10.85 -4.56 16.79
C GLU A 54 9.85 -3.44 17.12
N GLU A 55 9.52 -3.30 18.39
CA GLU A 55 8.55 -2.34 18.90
C GLU A 55 8.80 -0.93 18.35
N ARG A 56 7.72 -0.26 18.01
CA ARG A 56 7.73 1.14 17.56
C ARG A 56 7.22 2.06 18.66
N ASP A 57 7.46 3.34 18.49
CA ASP A 57 6.99 4.38 19.40
C ASP A 57 5.46 4.42 19.53
N PHE A 58 4.74 3.89 18.53
CA PHE A 58 3.28 3.83 18.53
C PHE A 58 2.77 2.43 18.19
N ILE A 59 2.61 1.63 19.21
CA ILE A 59 2.23 0.21 19.14
C ILE A 59 0.92 -0.06 18.37
N PHE A 60 -0.05 0.87 18.44
CA PHE A 60 -1.33 0.71 17.75
C PHE A 60 -1.22 0.78 16.23
N ALA A 61 -0.16 1.38 15.68
CA ALA A 61 0.07 1.44 14.25
C ALA A 61 0.75 0.17 13.69
N ASP A 62 1.38 -0.63 14.53
CA ASP A 62 2.19 -1.77 14.09
C ASP A 62 1.37 -2.81 13.35
N ALA A 63 0.16 -3.07 13.81
CA ALA A 63 -0.76 -4.01 13.18
C ALA A 63 -1.27 -3.56 11.80
N TYR A 64 -1.14 -2.27 11.48
CA TYR A 64 -1.54 -1.66 10.21
C TYR A 64 -0.36 -1.22 9.35
N ASP A 65 0.88 -1.47 9.79
CA ASP A 65 2.09 -1.01 9.11
C ASP A 65 2.17 -1.42 7.63
N TYR A 66 1.65 -2.59 7.31
CA TYR A 66 1.62 -3.09 5.93
C TYR A 66 0.70 -2.26 5.01
N TYR A 67 -0.25 -1.54 5.55
CA TYR A 67 -1.13 -0.65 4.79
C TYR A 67 -0.58 0.78 4.70
N LEU A 68 0.34 1.14 5.60
CA LEU A 68 0.85 2.52 5.68
C LEU A 68 1.95 2.78 4.64
N THR A 69 1.94 3.98 4.11
CA THR A 69 3.07 4.50 3.33
C THR A 69 4.08 5.14 4.27
N THR A 70 5.28 4.59 4.29
CA THR A 70 6.42 5.10 5.05
C THR A 70 7.51 5.57 4.09
N PRO A 71 8.47 6.39 4.52
CA PRO A 71 9.58 6.79 3.67
C PRO A 71 10.34 5.60 3.04
N THR A 72 10.41 4.48 3.77
CA THR A 72 11.13 3.27 3.33
C THR A 72 10.40 2.45 2.27
N ASN A 73 9.08 2.64 2.10
CA ASN A 73 8.29 1.92 1.11
C ASN A 73 7.64 2.84 0.07
N ALA A 74 7.92 4.13 0.11
CA ALA A 74 7.39 5.10 -0.83
C ALA A 74 8.02 4.91 -2.21
N ASN A 75 7.18 4.71 -3.22
CA ASN A 75 7.58 4.57 -4.61
C ASN A 75 7.47 5.91 -5.33
N PHE A 76 8.48 6.26 -6.11
CA PHE A 76 8.47 7.42 -6.99
C PHE A 76 8.73 6.97 -8.42
N PHE A 77 8.08 7.64 -9.36
CA PHE A 77 8.11 7.25 -10.75
C PHE A 77 8.96 8.21 -11.58
N ASP A 78 9.44 7.69 -12.70
CA ASP A 78 10.07 8.46 -13.78
C ASP A 78 9.65 7.80 -15.09
N THR A 79 8.63 8.35 -15.73
CA THR A 79 7.96 7.74 -16.86
C THR A 79 8.08 8.62 -18.10
N LYS A 80 8.33 8.03 -19.25
CA LYS A 80 8.40 8.78 -20.52
C LYS A 80 7.02 9.22 -21.00
N ILE A 81 5.99 8.47 -20.67
CA ILE A 81 4.60 8.70 -21.00
C ILE A 81 3.76 8.63 -19.72
N PRO A 82 2.60 9.26 -19.66
CA PRO A 82 1.68 9.08 -18.55
C PRO A 82 1.40 7.59 -18.29
N TYR A 83 1.44 7.22 -17.05
CA TYR A 83 1.15 5.84 -16.60
C TYR A 83 -0.07 5.84 -15.69
N SER A 84 -0.98 4.94 -15.97
CA SER A 84 -2.12 4.65 -15.11
C SER A 84 -2.27 3.16 -14.89
N ASN A 85 -2.52 2.78 -13.66
CA ASN A 85 -2.85 1.41 -13.29
C ASN A 85 -4.09 1.46 -12.39
N LEU A 86 -5.09 0.67 -12.73
CA LEU A 86 -6.29 0.50 -11.93
C LEU A 86 -6.53 -0.99 -11.74
N MET A 87 -6.65 -1.39 -10.48
CA MET A 87 -6.89 -2.77 -10.10
C MET A 87 -8.12 -2.83 -9.19
N TYR A 88 -9.06 -3.67 -9.57
CA TYR A 88 -10.20 -4.00 -8.71
C TYR A 88 -10.19 -5.50 -8.42
N THR A 89 -10.24 -5.84 -7.16
CA THR A 89 -10.28 -7.22 -6.69
C THR A 89 -11.50 -7.40 -5.81
N THR A 90 -12.25 -8.46 -6.06
CA THR A 90 -13.39 -8.83 -5.23
C THR A 90 -13.29 -10.30 -4.85
N MET A 91 -13.60 -10.60 -3.61
CA MET A 91 -13.61 -11.96 -3.06
C MET A 91 -14.85 -12.17 -2.20
N GLY A 92 -15.24 -13.44 -2.04
CA GLY A 92 -16.36 -13.84 -1.20
C GLY A 92 -17.70 -13.81 -1.90
N GLY A 93 -18.70 -14.33 -1.19
CA GLY A 93 -20.10 -14.35 -1.62
C GLY A 93 -20.88 -13.12 -1.12
N SER A 94 -22.20 -13.15 -1.27
CA SER A 94 -23.08 -12.05 -0.85
C SER A 94 -23.03 -11.71 0.64
N THR A 95 -22.66 -12.66 1.48
CA THR A 95 -22.57 -12.51 2.94
C THR A 95 -21.20 -12.12 3.45
N GLN A 96 -20.14 -12.36 2.66
CA GLN A 96 -18.73 -12.16 3.06
C GLN A 96 -17.98 -11.47 1.92
N LYS A 97 -18.44 -10.30 1.57
CA LYS A 97 -17.87 -9.56 0.46
C LYS A 97 -16.63 -8.79 0.91
N GLU A 98 -15.52 -9.04 0.23
CA GLU A 98 -14.30 -8.27 0.37
C GLU A 98 -13.95 -7.64 -0.98
N GLU A 99 -13.63 -6.37 -0.95
CA GLU A 99 -13.33 -5.58 -2.15
C GLU A 99 -12.08 -4.74 -1.93
N GLN A 100 -11.28 -4.64 -2.95
CA GLN A 100 -10.15 -3.73 -2.99
C GLN A 100 -10.11 -3.02 -4.33
N LEU A 101 -9.96 -1.69 -4.27
CA LEU A 101 -9.70 -0.84 -5.42
C LEU A 101 -8.36 -0.15 -5.22
N LYS A 102 -7.38 -0.47 -6.06
CA LYS A 102 -6.09 0.22 -6.12
C LYS A 102 -5.98 1.02 -7.40
N GLY A 103 -5.50 2.24 -7.28
CA GLY A 103 -5.24 3.10 -8.41
C GLY A 103 -3.91 3.80 -8.30
N THR A 104 -3.15 3.86 -9.38
CA THR A 104 -1.93 4.67 -9.51
C THR A 104 -2.02 5.48 -10.77
N LEU A 105 -1.83 6.78 -10.65
CA LEU A 105 -1.74 7.71 -11.77
C LEU A 105 -0.45 8.50 -11.63
N THR A 106 0.34 8.57 -12.70
CA THR A 106 1.56 9.37 -12.69
C THR A 106 1.90 9.91 -14.08
N SER A 107 2.48 11.09 -14.09
CA SER A 107 2.88 11.75 -15.33
C SER A 107 4.13 12.59 -15.13
N ASN A 108 4.99 12.61 -16.14
CA ASN A 108 6.12 13.52 -16.16
C ASN A 108 5.72 14.87 -16.79
N PHE A 109 6.16 15.94 -16.16
CA PHE A 109 6.14 17.29 -16.67
C PHE A 109 7.55 17.68 -17.13
N GLY A 110 7.81 17.54 -18.41
CA GLY A 110 9.14 17.65 -18.98
C GLY A 110 10.03 16.46 -18.61
N LYS A 111 11.35 16.71 -18.54
CA LYS A 111 12.35 15.65 -18.27
C LYS A 111 12.74 15.48 -16.80
N LYS A 112 12.32 16.41 -15.95
CA LYS A 112 12.84 16.52 -14.57
C LYS A 112 11.82 16.35 -13.48
N VAL A 113 10.54 16.58 -13.78
CA VAL A 113 9.47 16.57 -12.79
C VAL A 113 8.52 15.43 -13.07
N ASN A 114 8.23 14.64 -12.07
CA ASN A 114 7.13 13.68 -12.08
C ASN A 114 6.16 13.99 -10.95
N VAL A 115 4.87 13.83 -11.20
CA VAL A 115 3.81 13.97 -10.21
C VAL A 115 2.85 12.82 -10.36
N GLY A 116 2.33 12.35 -9.25
CA GLY A 116 1.37 11.25 -9.27
C GLY A 116 0.51 11.16 -8.01
N ALA A 117 -0.45 10.27 -8.10
CA ALA A 117 -1.36 9.94 -7.01
C ALA A 117 -1.60 8.44 -6.94
N ASP A 118 -1.67 7.92 -5.73
CA ASP A 118 -2.12 6.56 -5.43
C ASP A 118 -3.38 6.59 -4.60
N LEU A 119 -4.22 5.61 -4.82
CA LEU A 119 -5.42 5.32 -4.04
C LEU A 119 -5.44 3.83 -3.70
N ASP A 120 -5.74 3.51 -2.45
CA ASP A 120 -6.03 2.14 -2.00
C ASP A 120 -7.28 2.19 -1.13
N TYR A 121 -8.36 1.62 -1.63
CA TYR A 121 -9.62 1.50 -0.93
C TYR A 121 -9.92 0.02 -0.69
N ILE A 122 -10.11 -0.33 0.57
CA ILE A 122 -10.46 -1.68 1.01
C ILE A 122 -11.78 -1.61 1.75
N TYR A 123 -12.66 -2.53 1.42
CA TYR A 123 -13.89 -2.79 2.14
C TYR A 123 -14.03 -4.30 2.39
N GLY A 124 -14.19 -4.67 3.65
CA GLY A 124 -14.42 -6.05 4.06
C GLY A 124 -15.69 -6.13 4.89
N ARG A 125 -16.63 -6.96 4.46
CA ARG A 125 -17.78 -7.33 5.28
C ARG A 125 -17.45 -8.64 5.99
N GLY A 126 -17.39 -8.57 7.33
CA GLY A 126 -17.06 -9.73 8.15
C GLY A 126 -18.10 -10.84 8.14
N TYR A 127 -17.67 -11.95 8.68
CA TYR A 127 -18.50 -13.15 8.82
C TYR A 127 -19.63 -12.95 9.82
N TYR A 128 -19.37 -12.18 10.86
CA TYR A 128 -20.31 -11.89 11.92
C TYR A 128 -20.99 -10.53 11.73
N ASN A 129 -22.14 -10.35 12.33
CA ASN A 129 -22.81 -9.06 12.34
C ASN A 129 -21.90 -8.00 12.99
N SER A 130 -21.85 -6.82 12.39
CA SER A 130 -21.03 -5.70 12.84
C SER A 130 -19.51 -5.93 12.80
N ASN A 131 -19.03 -6.93 12.08
CA ASN A 131 -17.61 -7.18 11.90
C ASN A 131 -17.18 -6.73 10.50
N GLY A 132 -17.05 -5.45 10.29
CA GLY A 132 -16.68 -4.87 9.02
C GLY A 132 -15.40 -4.05 9.09
N THR A 133 -14.62 -4.06 8.01
CA THR A 133 -13.41 -3.25 7.88
C THR A 133 -13.52 -2.30 6.71
N LYS A 134 -12.97 -1.11 6.88
CA LYS A 134 -12.86 -0.13 5.80
C LYS A 134 -11.54 0.59 5.93
N LEU A 135 -10.80 0.59 4.84
CA LEU A 135 -9.57 1.37 4.70
C LEU A 135 -9.70 2.29 3.49
N LEU A 136 -9.39 3.55 3.70
CA LEU A 136 -9.16 4.50 2.62
C LEU A 136 -7.77 5.10 2.80
N SER A 137 -6.87 4.78 1.90
CA SER A 137 -5.52 5.33 1.86
C SER A 137 -5.31 6.05 0.54
N TYR A 138 -4.79 7.27 0.59
CA TYR A 138 -4.39 8.00 -0.60
C TYR A 138 -3.04 8.66 -0.39
N ARG A 139 -2.29 8.79 -1.47
CA ARG A 139 -1.00 9.43 -1.49
C ARG A 139 -0.86 10.31 -2.73
N LEU A 140 -0.45 11.53 -2.51
CA LEU A 140 0.05 12.42 -3.55
C LEU A 140 1.57 12.44 -3.46
N PHE A 141 2.25 12.31 -4.58
CA PHE A 141 3.71 12.30 -4.61
C PHE A 141 4.25 13.08 -5.78
N GLY A 142 5.48 13.54 -5.62
CA GLY A 142 6.21 14.18 -6.69
C GLY A 142 7.70 14.05 -6.50
N ASN A 143 8.42 14.09 -7.60
CA ASN A 143 9.87 14.11 -7.58
C ASN A 143 10.43 15.05 -8.63
N TYR A 144 11.52 15.67 -8.28
CA TYR A 144 12.36 16.46 -9.17
C TYR A 144 13.73 15.81 -9.27
N ILE A 145 14.16 15.51 -10.48
CA ILE A 145 15.44 14.85 -10.73
C ILE A 145 16.23 15.66 -11.75
N SER A 146 17.38 16.17 -11.30
CA SER A 146 18.36 16.88 -12.11
C SER A 146 19.76 16.31 -11.87
N ASP A 147 20.72 16.67 -12.68
CA ASP A 147 22.10 16.16 -12.60
C ASP A 147 22.78 16.50 -11.26
N ARG A 148 22.42 17.62 -10.64
CA ARG A 148 23.01 18.12 -9.39
C ARG A 148 22.11 18.03 -8.17
N TYR A 149 20.81 17.87 -8.37
CA TYR A 149 19.83 17.92 -7.29
C TYR A 149 18.69 16.95 -7.53
N GLN A 150 18.33 16.21 -6.50
CA GLN A 150 17.20 15.31 -6.48
C GLN A 150 16.33 15.61 -5.27
N MET A 151 15.03 15.69 -5.48
CA MET A 151 14.04 15.90 -4.44
C MET A 151 12.89 14.92 -4.61
N TYR A 152 12.46 14.36 -3.49
CA TYR A 152 11.31 13.46 -3.41
C TYR A 152 10.39 13.97 -2.31
N ALA A 153 9.11 14.11 -2.62
CA ALA A 153 8.12 14.55 -1.66
C ALA A 153 6.83 13.76 -1.82
N TYR A 154 6.17 13.46 -0.72
CA TYR A 154 4.84 12.88 -0.75
C TYR A 154 4.01 13.34 0.45
N LEU A 155 2.70 13.29 0.27
CA LEU A 155 1.70 13.46 1.31
C LEU A 155 0.81 12.24 1.27
N ALA A 156 0.74 11.52 2.39
CA ALA A 156 -0.08 10.33 2.52
C ALA A 156 -1.05 10.47 3.69
N ASN A 157 -2.24 9.94 3.50
CA ASN A 157 -3.24 9.82 4.55
C ASN A 157 -3.87 8.43 4.48
N SER A 158 -4.09 7.81 5.62
CA SER A 158 -4.75 6.52 5.74
C SER A 158 -5.76 6.56 6.87
N ASN A 159 -7.00 6.22 6.54
CA ASN A 159 -8.10 6.16 7.48
C ASN A 159 -8.57 4.71 7.61
N PHE A 160 -8.50 4.19 8.83
CA PHE A 160 -8.87 2.83 9.19
C PHE A 160 -10.15 2.86 10.02
N VAL A 161 -11.11 2.06 9.63
CA VAL A 161 -12.31 1.79 10.42
C VAL A 161 -12.43 0.28 10.54
N ASN A 162 -12.34 -0.22 11.75
CA ASN A 162 -12.48 -1.64 12.06
C ASN A 162 -13.60 -1.78 13.10
N PHE A 163 -14.67 -2.45 12.71
CA PHE A 163 -15.77 -2.76 13.61
C PHE A 163 -15.56 -4.13 14.22
N GLU A 164 -15.60 -4.19 15.51
CA GLU A 164 -15.52 -5.42 16.28
C GLU A 164 -16.84 -5.67 16.98
N ASN A 165 -17.35 -6.88 16.87
CA ASN A 165 -18.66 -7.23 17.44
C ASN A 165 -18.64 -7.60 18.92
N GLY A 166 -17.50 -7.46 19.58
CA GLY A 166 -17.35 -7.76 21.01
C GLY A 166 -17.59 -9.22 21.40
N GLY A 167 -17.68 -10.13 20.42
CA GLY A 167 -17.87 -11.55 20.66
C GLY A 167 -19.32 -11.98 20.92
N ILE A 168 -20.29 -11.17 20.55
CA ILE A 168 -21.73 -11.48 20.62
C ILE A 168 -22.26 -11.88 19.24
#